data_0cc4dcfa55615db568cbd5570c4c5c3e
#
_entry.id   0cc4dcfa55615db568cbd5570c4c5c3e
#
_cell.length_a   1.000
_cell.length_b   1.000
_cell.length_c   1.000
_cell.angle_alpha   90.00
_cell.angle_beta   90.00
_cell.angle_gamma   90.00
#
_symmetry.space_group_name_H-M   'P 1'
#
loop_
_entity.id
_entity.type
_entity.pdbx_description
1 polymer ?
#
loop_
_entity_poly.entity_id
_entity_poly.type
_entity_poly.pdbx_seq_one_letter_code
_entity_poly.pdbx_strand_id
1 'polypeptide(L)'
;MHTLKALILFCQLALINTVQAGGTPDEHNILEACSAYSQAGMKDCLAKKVRESEAKLKQAADKASSLLSKWDEDARYIATAQEKIRLSDKAFAQYREAQCAFASALGGGAIGNALEMRRLVCVHELNTSRTAQLRNAVVNLPLR
;
A
#
# COMPACT_ATOMS: atom_id res chain seq x y z
N MET A 1 6.40 -37.30 59.10
CA MET A 1 6.18 -37.44 57.66
C MET A 1 5.49 -36.15 57.22
N HIS A 2 6.29 -35.18 56.76
CA HIS A 2 5.78 -33.86 56.36
C HIS A 2 5.87 -33.74 54.83
N THR A 3 4.71 -33.68 54.19
CA THR A 3 4.62 -33.46 52.73
C THR A 3 4.74 -31.98 52.43
N LEU A 4 5.86 -31.62 51.83
CA LEU A 4 6.17 -30.26 51.38
C LEU A 4 5.40 -30.01 50.07
N LYS A 5 4.34 -29.18 50.12
CA LYS A 5 3.63 -28.71 48.92
C LYS A 5 4.43 -27.58 48.30
N ALA A 6 5.10 -27.85 47.17
CA ALA A 6 5.76 -26.83 46.35
C ALA A 6 4.70 -26.04 45.58
N LEU A 7 4.58 -24.76 45.91
CA LEU A 7 3.74 -23.78 45.22
C LEU A 7 4.51 -23.29 44.01
N ILE A 8 4.17 -23.79 42.81
CA ILE A 8 4.74 -23.28 41.55
C ILE A 8 3.96 -22.03 41.18
N LEU A 9 4.58 -20.90 41.42
CA LEU A 9 4.10 -19.58 41.00
C LEU A 9 4.37 -19.42 39.48
N PHE A 10 3.35 -19.68 38.63
CA PHE A 10 3.42 -19.38 37.20
C PHE A 10 3.35 -17.86 37.01
N CYS A 11 4.51 -17.26 36.83
CA CYS A 11 4.63 -15.87 36.39
C CYS A 11 4.29 -15.81 34.90
N GLN A 12 3.01 -15.56 34.55
CA GLN A 12 2.61 -15.27 33.18
C GLN A 12 3.08 -13.85 32.83
N LEU A 13 4.21 -13.77 32.14
CA LEU A 13 4.59 -12.54 31.44
C LEU A 13 3.56 -12.30 30.32
N ALA A 14 2.60 -11.44 30.61
CA ALA A 14 1.75 -10.86 29.56
C ALA A 14 2.64 -10.01 28.66
N LEU A 15 2.99 -10.52 27.47
CA LEU A 15 3.56 -9.73 26.39
C LEU A 15 2.48 -8.75 25.92
N ILE A 16 2.52 -7.55 26.47
CA ILE A 16 1.73 -6.42 25.97
C ILE A 16 2.35 -6.04 24.63
N ASN A 17 1.80 -6.59 23.54
CA ASN A 17 2.05 -6.06 22.21
C ASN A 17 1.42 -4.67 22.16
N THR A 18 2.23 -3.63 22.38
CA THR A 18 1.86 -2.26 22.09
C THR A 18 1.73 -2.15 20.56
N VAL A 19 0.49 -2.19 20.07
CA VAL A 19 0.18 -1.81 18.70
C VAL A 19 0.50 -0.32 18.62
N GLN A 20 1.67 0.02 18.13
CA GLN A 20 1.99 1.38 17.75
C GLN A 20 1.08 1.74 16.56
N ALA A 21 0.16 2.67 16.80
CA ALA A 21 -0.58 3.37 15.74
C ALA A 21 0.39 4.37 15.05
N GLY A 22 1.44 3.83 14.46
CA GLY A 22 2.35 4.56 13.58
C GLY A 22 1.92 4.31 12.14
N GLY A 23 1.85 5.38 11.35
CA GLY A 23 1.65 5.25 9.91
C GLY A 23 2.71 4.33 9.29
N THR A 24 2.45 3.85 8.08
CA THR A 24 3.44 3.02 7.37
C THR A 24 4.73 3.82 7.13
N PRO A 25 5.89 3.17 6.96
CA PRO A 25 7.13 3.88 6.63
C PRO A 25 6.99 4.78 5.39
N ASP A 26 6.16 4.40 4.43
CA ASP A 26 5.90 5.18 3.22
C ASP A 26 5.05 6.43 3.51
N GLU A 27 4.06 6.34 4.42
CA GLU A 27 3.26 7.48 4.88
C GLU A 27 4.14 8.53 5.56
N HIS A 28 5.00 8.10 6.46
CA HIS A 28 5.92 9.00 7.16
C HIS A 28 6.87 9.70 6.18
N ASN A 29 7.43 8.97 5.24
CA ASN A 29 8.36 9.50 4.23
C ASN A 29 7.72 10.56 3.33
N ILE A 30 6.48 10.36 2.87
CA ILE A 30 5.83 11.34 1.99
C ILE A 30 5.43 12.62 2.74
N LEU A 31 4.94 12.48 3.99
CA LEU A 31 4.59 13.62 4.83
C LEU A 31 5.84 14.43 5.18
N GLU A 32 6.93 13.76 5.56
CA GLU A 32 8.21 14.41 5.85
C GLU A 32 8.74 15.16 4.63
N ALA A 33 8.71 14.55 3.44
CA ALA A 33 9.15 15.18 2.20
C ALA A 33 8.36 16.45 1.84
N CYS A 34 7.12 16.59 2.35
CA CYS A 34 6.26 17.74 2.11
C CYS A 34 6.14 18.69 3.33
N SER A 35 6.79 18.38 4.47
CA SER A 35 6.61 19.11 5.75
C SER A 35 7.18 20.53 5.75
N ALA A 36 8.14 20.83 4.87
CA ALA A 36 8.77 22.14 4.78
C ALA A 36 7.85 23.25 4.22
N TYR A 37 6.65 22.89 3.75
CA TYR A 37 5.72 23.82 3.11
C TYR A 37 4.61 24.25 4.08
N SER A 38 3.96 25.41 3.76
CA SER A 38 2.68 25.77 4.38
C SER A 38 1.61 24.70 4.12
N GLN A 39 0.48 24.70 4.83
CA GLN A 39 -0.59 23.74 4.60
C GLN A 39 -1.07 23.65 3.13
N ALA A 40 -1.16 24.81 2.46
CA ALA A 40 -1.51 24.83 1.03
C ALA A 40 -0.40 24.21 0.19
N GLY A 41 0.86 24.60 0.42
CA GLY A 41 2.01 24.04 -0.28
C GLY A 41 2.22 22.56 0.00
N MET A 42 1.93 22.09 1.23
CA MET A 42 1.95 20.66 1.57
C MET A 42 0.94 19.87 0.72
N LYS A 43 -0.31 20.35 0.60
CA LYS A 43 -1.31 19.73 -0.27
C LYS A 43 -0.82 19.63 -1.71
N ASP A 44 -0.26 20.71 -2.25
CA ASP A 44 0.24 20.73 -3.64
C ASP A 44 1.44 19.79 -3.85
N CYS A 45 2.33 19.72 -2.86
CA CYS A 45 3.42 18.74 -2.81
C CYS A 45 2.89 17.31 -2.83
N LEU A 46 1.95 16.97 -1.96
CA LEU A 46 1.31 15.66 -1.91
C LEU A 46 0.60 15.30 -3.22
N ALA A 47 -0.13 16.25 -3.81
CA ALA A 47 -0.77 16.06 -5.11
C ALA A 47 0.25 15.78 -6.23
N LYS A 48 1.42 16.43 -6.20
CA LYS A 48 2.53 16.10 -7.11
C LYS A 48 3.03 14.68 -6.89
N LYS A 49 3.24 14.26 -5.64
CA LYS A 49 3.67 12.88 -5.29
C LYS A 49 2.66 11.83 -5.74
N VAL A 50 1.36 12.12 -5.65
CA VAL A 50 0.31 11.24 -6.18
C VAL A 50 0.45 11.08 -7.69
N ARG A 51 0.57 12.16 -8.45
CA ARG A 51 0.78 12.07 -9.91
C ARG A 51 2.03 11.27 -10.28
N GLU A 52 3.12 11.43 -9.54
CA GLU A 52 4.35 10.67 -9.73
C GLU A 52 4.13 9.16 -9.46
N SER A 53 3.39 8.81 -8.40
CA SER A 53 3.07 7.42 -8.07
C SER A 53 2.10 6.79 -9.08
N GLU A 54 1.15 7.55 -9.60
CA GLU A 54 0.24 7.11 -10.68
C GLU A 54 1.02 6.79 -11.97
N ALA A 55 1.96 7.65 -12.34
CA ALA A 55 2.82 7.40 -13.51
C ALA A 55 3.67 6.13 -13.33
N LYS A 56 4.25 5.92 -12.13
CA LYS A 56 5.02 4.71 -11.80
C LYS A 56 4.15 3.45 -11.82
N LEU A 57 2.92 3.54 -11.31
CA LEU A 57 1.96 2.44 -11.31
C LEU A 57 1.59 2.06 -12.74
N LYS A 58 1.26 3.05 -13.57
CA LYS A 58 0.96 2.81 -14.99
C LYS A 58 2.15 2.14 -15.69
N GLN A 59 3.36 2.64 -15.49
CA GLN A 59 4.57 2.04 -16.06
C GLN A 59 4.76 0.59 -15.61
N ALA A 60 4.48 0.27 -14.34
CA ALA A 60 4.59 -1.09 -13.82
C ALA A 60 3.54 -2.02 -14.43
N ALA A 61 2.29 -1.56 -14.61
CA ALA A 61 1.23 -2.31 -15.25
C ALA A 61 1.53 -2.58 -16.73
N ASP A 62 1.95 -1.56 -17.47
CA ASP A 62 2.36 -1.69 -18.88
C ASP A 62 3.54 -2.68 -19.03
N LYS A 63 4.53 -2.60 -18.12
CA LYS A 63 5.69 -3.51 -18.11
C LYS A 63 5.28 -4.94 -17.79
N ALA A 64 4.40 -5.15 -16.81
CA ALA A 64 3.90 -6.47 -16.46
C ALA A 64 3.14 -7.11 -17.64
N SER A 65 2.24 -6.36 -18.29
CA SER A 65 1.53 -6.81 -19.50
C SER A 65 2.48 -7.15 -20.64
N SER A 66 3.52 -6.32 -20.86
CA SER A 66 4.54 -6.58 -21.88
C SER A 66 5.37 -7.82 -21.58
N LEU A 67 5.70 -8.10 -20.31
CA LEU A 67 6.44 -9.32 -19.94
C LEU A 67 5.55 -10.56 -20.09
N LEU A 68 4.28 -10.49 -19.72
CA LEU A 68 3.32 -11.58 -19.92
C LEU A 68 3.20 -11.96 -21.40
N SER A 69 3.24 -11.02 -22.34
CA SER A 69 3.21 -11.32 -23.78
C SER A 69 4.45 -12.07 -24.29
N LYS A 70 5.55 -12.02 -23.54
CA LYS A 70 6.83 -12.69 -23.84
C LYS A 70 7.07 -13.91 -22.96
N TRP A 71 6.14 -14.25 -22.10
CA TRP A 71 6.24 -15.39 -21.21
C TRP A 71 6.38 -16.69 -22.03
N ASP A 72 7.35 -17.54 -21.66
CA ASP A 72 7.60 -18.83 -22.33
C ASP A 72 6.60 -19.87 -21.84
N GLU A 73 5.36 -19.74 -22.32
CA GLU A 73 4.24 -20.59 -21.94
C GLU A 73 3.21 -20.69 -23.09
N ASP A 74 2.26 -21.60 -22.98
CA ASP A 74 1.15 -21.76 -23.92
C ASP A 74 0.32 -20.48 -24.04
N ALA A 75 -0.10 -20.15 -25.27
CA ALA A 75 -0.88 -18.93 -25.56
C ALA A 75 -2.15 -18.79 -24.69
N ARG A 76 -2.81 -19.90 -24.35
CA ARG A 76 -4.00 -19.92 -23.48
C ARG A 76 -3.70 -19.41 -22.05
N TYR A 77 -2.53 -19.77 -21.50
CA TYR A 77 -2.13 -19.31 -20.15
C TYR A 77 -1.71 -17.86 -20.19
N ILE A 78 -1.00 -17.43 -21.24
CA ILE A 78 -0.67 -16.02 -21.49
C ILE A 78 -1.96 -15.19 -21.55
N ALA A 79 -2.93 -15.56 -22.37
CA ALA A 79 -4.20 -14.85 -22.49
C ALA A 79 -4.97 -14.80 -21.15
N THR A 80 -4.97 -15.91 -20.41
CA THR A 80 -5.59 -15.97 -19.08
C THR A 80 -4.90 -15.00 -18.11
N ALA A 81 -3.57 -14.97 -18.06
CA ALA A 81 -2.82 -14.09 -17.18
C ALA A 81 -3.04 -12.61 -17.53
N GLN A 82 -3.08 -12.28 -18.81
CA GLN A 82 -3.36 -10.92 -19.29
C GLN A 82 -4.78 -10.45 -18.91
N GLU A 83 -5.78 -11.32 -19.01
CA GLU A 83 -7.13 -10.99 -18.58
C GLU A 83 -7.20 -10.81 -17.05
N LYS A 84 -6.51 -11.68 -16.28
CA LYS A 84 -6.50 -11.59 -14.82
C LYS A 84 -5.82 -10.32 -14.32
N ILE A 85 -4.70 -9.88 -14.92
CA ILE A 85 -4.06 -8.62 -14.53
C ILE A 85 -4.97 -7.43 -14.83
N ARG A 86 -5.66 -7.42 -15.99
CA ARG A 86 -6.61 -6.37 -16.35
C ARG A 86 -7.76 -6.26 -15.35
N LEU A 87 -8.35 -7.38 -14.95
CA LEU A 87 -9.42 -7.43 -13.94
C LEU A 87 -8.90 -6.97 -12.57
N SER A 88 -7.69 -7.39 -12.19
CA SER A 88 -7.04 -7.00 -10.95
C SER A 88 -6.77 -5.49 -10.89
N ASP A 89 -6.34 -4.88 -11.98
CA ASP A 89 -6.08 -3.43 -12.03
C ASP A 89 -7.40 -2.63 -11.93
N LYS A 90 -8.48 -3.12 -12.55
CA LYS A 90 -9.82 -2.53 -12.40
C LYS A 90 -10.30 -2.60 -10.94
N ALA A 91 -10.18 -3.77 -10.32
CA ALA A 91 -10.57 -3.97 -8.91
C ALA A 91 -9.71 -3.11 -7.96
N PHE A 92 -8.41 -3.02 -8.23
CA PHE A 92 -7.51 -2.15 -7.46
C PHE A 92 -7.93 -0.68 -7.53
N ALA A 93 -8.28 -0.17 -8.71
CA ALA A 93 -8.73 1.22 -8.86
C ALA A 93 -9.98 1.51 -8.01
N GLN A 94 -10.94 0.59 -7.99
CA GLN A 94 -12.15 0.70 -7.16
C GLN A 94 -11.83 0.63 -5.66
N TYR A 95 -10.97 -0.33 -5.26
CA TYR A 95 -10.53 -0.46 -3.89
C TYR A 95 -9.80 0.80 -3.40
N ARG A 96 -8.86 1.33 -4.19
CA ARG A 96 -8.10 2.54 -3.86
C ARG A 96 -9.03 3.72 -3.61
N GLU A 97 -10.02 3.93 -4.47
CA GLU A 97 -10.99 5.02 -4.31
C GLU A 97 -11.77 4.88 -3.00
N ALA A 98 -12.36 3.72 -2.75
CA ALA A 98 -13.14 3.46 -1.55
C ALA A 98 -12.30 3.56 -0.26
N GLN A 99 -11.10 2.95 -0.27
CA GLN A 99 -10.20 2.95 0.88
C GLN A 99 -9.71 4.35 1.22
N CYS A 100 -9.37 5.17 0.22
CA CYS A 100 -8.87 6.52 0.48
C CYS A 100 -9.99 7.52 0.80
N ALA A 101 -11.22 7.28 0.35
CA ALA A 101 -12.40 7.98 0.85
C ALA A 101 -12.62 7.69 2.34
N PHE A 102 -12.50 6.43 2.75
CA PHE A 102 -12.59 6.04 4.17
C PHE A 102 -11.46 6.68 5.00
N ALA A 103 -10.21 6.62 4.54
CA ALA A 103 -9.07 7.26 5.22
C ALA A 103 -9.28 8.77 5.40
N SER A 104 -9.83 9.45 4.40
CA SER A 104 -10.23 10.85 4.49
C SER A 104 -11.30 11.06 5.55
N ALA A 105 -12.35 10.24 5.58
CA ALA A 105 -13.46 10.34 6.52
C ALA A 105 -13.03 10.18 7.98
N LEU A 106 -11.97 9.43 8.27
CA LEU A 106 -11.39 9.31 9.61
C LEU A 106 -10.78 10.62 10.14
N GLY A 107 -10.65 11.65 9.31
CA GLY A 107 -10.31 13.00 9.74
C GLY A 107 -11.45 13.73 10.47
N GLY A 108 -12.68 13.19 10.43
CA GLY A 108 -13.84 13.72 11.15
C GLY A 108 -14.10 15.19 10.84
N GLY A 109 -14.18 16.02 11.88
CA GLY A 109 -14.42 17.46 11.78
C GLY A 109 -13.17 18.30 11.44
N ALA A 110 -12.10 17.71 10.93
CA ALA A 110 -10.91 18.46 10.53
C ALA A 110 -11.23 19.50 9.45
N ILE A 111 -10.64 20.69 9.59
CA ILE A 111 -10.87 21.83 8.71
C ILE A 111 -9.75 22.02 7.67
N GLY A 112 -10.02 22.82 6.65
CA GLY A 112 -9.05 23.18 5.62
C GLY A 112 -8.68 22.01 4.72
N ASN A 113 -7.37 21.82 4.48
CA ASN A 113 -6.87 20.81 3.56
C ASN A 113 -6.63 19.42 4.21
N ALA A 114 -6.90 19.26 5.52
CA ALA A 114 -6.49 18.05 6.26
C ALA A 114 -7.10 16.76 5.70
N LEU A 115 -8.39 16.79 5.34
CA LEU A 115 -9.09 15.62 4.78
C LEU A 115 -8.50 15.23 3.42
N GLU A 116 -8.26 16.22 2.57
CA GLU A 116 -7.66 15.99 1.25
C GLU A 116 -6.22 15.49 1.36
N MET A 117 -5.42 16.04 2.27
CA MET A 117 -4.06 15.55 2.52
C MET A 117 -4.05 14.08 2.95
N ARG A 118 -4.98 13.66 3.84
CA ARG A 118 -5.14 12.24 4.21
C ARG A 118 -5.46 11.36 3.00
N ARG A 119 -6.36 11.83 2.13
CA ARG A 119 -6.71 11.13 0.90
C ARG A 119 -5.50 10.98 -0.02
N LEU A 120 -4.75 12.06 -0.23
CA LEU A 120 -3.56 12.06 -1.10
C LEU A 120 -2.47 11.12 -0.60
N VAL A 121 -2.20 11.10 0.71
CA VAL A 121 -1.25 10.16 1.32
C VAL A 121 -1.67 8.72 1.05
N CYS A 122 -2.93 8.37 1.36
CA CYS A 122 -3.47 7.04 1.12
C CYS A 122 -3.34 6.61 -0.36
N VAL A 123 -3.68 7.50 -1.31
CA VAL A 123 -3.57 7.21 -2.76
C VAL A 123 -2.11 6.93 -3.15
N HIS A 124 -1.18 7.76 -2.66
CA HIS A 124 0.25 7.55 -2.91
C HIS A 124 0.74 6.19 -2.43
N GLU A 125 0.40 5.82 -1.20
CA GLU A 125 0.81 4.55 -0.58
C GLU A 125 0.27 3.34 -1.34
N LEU A 126 -1.02 3.34 -1.65
CA LEU A 126 -1.63 2.24 -2.39
C LEU A 126 -1.03 2.11 -3.80
N ASN A 127 -0.77 3.22 -4.48
CA ASN A 127 -0.09 3.20 -5.78
C ASN A 127 1.32 2.61 -5.66
N THR A 128 2.08 3.01 -4.64
CA THR A 128 3.45 2.53 -4.39
C THR A 128 3.45 1.02 -4.10
N SER A 129 2.56 0.57 -3.22
CA SER A 129 2.38 -0.84 -2.88
C SER A 129 2.00 -1.67 -4.12
N ARG A 130 1.01 -1.21 -4.90
CA ARG A 130 0.59 -1.91 -6.13
C ARG A 130 1.70 -1.96 -7.17
N THR A 131 2.48 -0.89 -7.31
CA THR A 131 3.65 -0.85 -8.20
C THR A 131 4.66 -1.95 -7.84
N ALA A 132 4.97 -2.11 -6.55
CA ALA A 132 5.86 -3.16 -6.07
C ALA A 132 5.29 -4.57 -6.32
N GLN A 133 3.99 -4.79 -6.05
CA GLN A 133 3.31 -6.05 -6.32
C GLN A 133 3.40 -6.46 -7.79
N LEU A 134 3.10 -5.55 -8.72
CA LEU A 134 3.17 -5.81 -10.16
C LEU A 134 4.59 -6.17 -10.61
N ARG A 135 5.59 -5.43 -10.13
CA ARG A 135 7.00 -5.70 -10.46
C ARG A 135 7.44 -7.07 -9.94
N ASN A 136 7.12 -7.38 -8.69
CA ASN A 136 7.51 -8.64 -8.06
C ASN A 136 6.82 -9.85 -8.70
N ALA A 137 5.56 -9.70 -9.15
CA ALA A 137 4.83 -10.78 -9.80
C ALA A 137 5.48 -11.28 -11.10
N VAL A 138 6.22 -10.45 -11.81
CA VAL A 138 6.78 -10.77 -13.13
C VAL A 138 8.32 -10.80 -13.16
N VAL A 139 8.99 -10.56 -12.02
CA VAL A 139 10.46 -10.42 -11.98
C VAL A 139 11.19 -11.70 -12.39
N ASN A 140 10.63 -12.87 -12.10
CA ASN A 140 11.20 -14.17 -12.38
C ASN A 140 10.48 -14.93 -13.50
N LEU A 141 9.67 -14.23 -14.30
CA LEU A 141 8.95 -14.87 -15.38
C LEU A 141 9.92 -15.37 -16.46
N PRO A 142 9.91 -16.68 -16.83
CA PRO A 142 10.74 -17.16 -17.93
C PRO A 142 10.24 -16.52 -19.24
N LEU A 143 11.15 -15.91 -19.98
CA LEU A 143 10.84 -15.21 -21.22
C LEU A 143 11.43 -15.95 -22.43
N ARG A 144 10.68 -15.94 -23.56
CA ARG A 144 11.20 -16.36 -24.87
C ARG A 144 12.17 -15.35 -25.43
#